data_5cb04674c3830e11c870fafabfcbfcf6
#
_entry.id   5cb04674c3830e11c870fafabfcbfcf6
#
_cell.length_a   1.000
_cell.length_b   1.000
_cell.length_c   1.000
_cell.angle_alpha   90.00
_cell.angle_beta   90.00
_cell.angle_gamma   90.00
#
_symmetry.space_group_name_H-M   'P 1'
#
loop_
_entity.id
_entity.type
_entity.pdbx_description
1 polymer ?
#
loop_
_entity_poly.entity_id
_entity_poly.type
_entity_poly.pdbx_seq_one_letter_code
_entity_poly.pdbx_strand_id
1 'polypeptide(L)'
;IAADAGGVENVRARLMASPFSCLESVEDAKELARNLGIEYNVIPISEIYTSVVNTLKPVIGGTEFDATEENIQTRIRTVLLMALQNKTDYILLNSSNKSENALGLCTLYGDTAGAFSPTGDLYKSEMYDVARYINRTQGNPIPESILTKEPSSELHTGQKDSDILPPYEVVDAILF
;
A
#
# COMPACT_ATOMS: atom_id res chain seq x y z
N ILE A 1 -11.93 8.17 0.39
CA ILE A 1 -11.94 8.87 1.70
C ILE A 1 -11.17 10.19 1.61
N ALA A 2 -9.84 10.19 1.37
CA ALA A 2 -9.04 11.42 1.36
C ALA A 2 -9.54 12.44 0.32
N ALA A 3 -9.83 12.01 -0.91
CA ALA A 3 -10.35 12.85 -1.98
C ALA A 3 -11.74 13.41 -1.65
N ASP A 4 -12.58 12.62 -1.01
CA ASP A 4 -13.93 12.99 -0.61
C ASP A 4 -13.93 14.01 0.55
N ALA A 5 -13.03 13.82 1.51
CA ALA A 5 -12.91 14.69 2.68
C ALA A 5 -12.13 15.99 2.41
N GLY A 6 -11.08 15.93 1.60
CA GLY A 6 -10.14 17.03 1.39
C GLY A 6 -10.24 17.76 0.05
N GLY A 7 -11.04 17.23 -0.89
CA GLY A 7 -11.09 17.69 -2.28
C GLY A 7 -10.02 17.01 -3.15
N VAL A 8 -10.39 16.67 -4.38
CA VAL A 8 -9.53 15.94 -5.33
C VAL A 8 -8.27 16.73 -5.70
N GLU A 9 -8.37 18.05 -5.73
CA GLU A 9 -7.26 18.97 -6.02
C GLU A 9 -6.17 18.96 -4.92
N ASN A 10 -6.51 18.50 -3.72
CA ASN A 10 -5.61 18.46 -2.57
C ASN A 10 -5.00 17.07 -2.34
N VAL A 11 -5.35 16.08 -3.17
CA VAL A 11 -4.84 14.71 -3.04
C VAL A 11 -3.90 14.38 -4.19
N ARG A 12 -2.80 13.71 -3.87
CA ARG A 12 -1.80 13.23 -4.84
C ARG A 12 -1.48 11.79 -4.60
N ALA A 13 -1.60 10.94 -5.63
CA ALA A 13 -1.20 9.53 -5.55
C ALA A 13 0.22 9.33 -6.07
N ARG A 14 0.96 8.42 -5.45
CA ARG A 14 2.31 8.00 -5.88
C ARG A 14 2.33 6.48 -6.03
N LEU A 15 2.44 6.02 -7.28
CA LEU A 15 2.47 4.60 -7.63
C LEU A 15 3.92 4.14 -7.69
N MET A 16 4.37 3.39 -6.71
CA MET A 16 5.76 3.00 -6.53
C MET A 16 5.92 1.50 -6.70
N ALA A 17 5.87 1.05 -7.97
CA ALA A 17 6.01 -0.35 -8.31
C ALA A 17 7.43 -0.85 -8.03
N SER A 18 7.52 -2.05 -7.44
CA SER A 18 8.74 -2.83 -7.23
C SER A 18 8.90 -3.89 -8.32
N PRO A 19 10.01 -4.65 -8.36
CA PRO A 19 10.14 -5.81 -9.24
C PRO A 19 9.07 -6.90 -9.04
N PHE A 20 8.38 -6.89 -7.90
CA PHE A 20 7.39 -7.88 -7.51
C PHE A 20 5.94 -7.40 -7.66
N SER A 21 5.74 -6.11 -7.94
CA SER A 21 4.41 -5.54 -8.16
C SER A 21 3.82 -6.08 -9.46
N CYS A 22 2.59 -6.60 -9.41
CA CYS A 22 1.94 -7.08 -10.62
C CYS A 22 1.42 -5.92 -11.48
N LEU A 23 1.36 -6.14 -12.78
CA LEU A 23 0.89 -5.12 -13.73
C LEU A 23 -0.56 -4.72 -13.47
N GLU A 24 -1.39 -5.67 -13.08
CA GLU A 24 -2.80 -5.44 -12.75
C GLU A 24 -2.94 -4.41 -11.61
N SER A 25 -2.21 -4.57 -10.51
CA SER A 25 -2.25 -3.62 -9.40
C SER A 25 -1.82 -2.21 -9.80
N VAL A 26 -0.86 -2.09 -10.71
CA VAL A 26 -0.42 -0.79 -11.24
C VAL A 26 -1.52 -0.15 -12.09
N GLU A 27 -2.18 -0.91 -12.96
CA GLU A 27 -3.26 -0.40 -13.80
C GLU A 27 -4.52 -0.09 -12.97
N ASP A 28 -4.89 -0.93 -12.01
CA ASP A 28 -5.97 -0.68 -11.07
C ASP A 28 -5.76 0.65 -10.30
N ALA A 29 -4.55 0.88 -9.81
CA ALA A 29 -4.23 2.13 -9.10
C ALA A 29 -4.30 3.36 -10.02
N LYS A 30 -3.89 3.23 -11.29
CA LYS A 30 -4.03 4.30 -12.28
C LYS A 30 -5.50 4.57 -12.63
N GLU A 31 -6.29 3.50 -12.80
CA GLU A 31 -7.71 3.61 -13.09
C GLU A 31 -8.44 4.27 -11.91
N LEU A 32 -8.19 3.83 -10.69
CA LEU A 32 -8.75 4.45 -9.49
C LEU A 32 -8.41 5.95 -9.43
N ALA A 33 -7.14 6.32 -9.67
CA ALA A 33 -6.74 7.73 -9.64
C ALA A 33 -7.46 8.57 -10.72
N ARG A 34 -7.64 8.02 -11.93
CA ARG A 34 -8.40 8.69 -13.01
C ARG A 34 -9.87 8.83 -12.66
N ASN A 35 -10.50 7.77 -12.14
CA ASN A 35 -11.91 7.76 -11.76
C ASN A 35 -12.21 8.77 -10.66
N LEU A 36 -11.28 8.95 -9.73
CA LEU A 36 -11.36 9.94 -8.65
C LEU A 36 -10.95 11.35 -9.09
N GLY A 37 -10.37 11.52 -10.28
CA GLY A 37 -9.88 12.81 -10.76
C GLY A 37 -8.67 13.36 -10.01
N ILE A 38 -7.90 12.50 -9.31
CA ILE A 38 -6.70 12.91 -8.58
C ILE A 38 -5.44 12.81 -9.44
N GLU A 39 -4.49 13.72 -9.19
CA GLU A 39 -3.19 13.67 -9.83
C GLU A 39 -2.38 12.47 -9.33
N TYR A 40 -1.71 11.77 -10.25
CA TYR A 40 -0.79 10.69 -9.86
C TYR A 40 0.52 10.72 -10.65
N ASN A 41 1.57 10.20 -10.04
CA ASN A 41 2.85 9.92 -10.69
C ASN A 41 3.26 8.46 -10.46
N VAL A 42 3.93 7.88 -11.46
CA VAL A 42 4.54 6.56 -11.33
C VAL A 42 6.03 6.75 -11.02
N ILE A 43 6.47 6.19 -9.91
CA ILE A 43 7.87 6.28 -9.42
C ILE A 43 8.35 4.85 -9.16
N PRO A 44 8.91 4.15 -10.16
CA PRO A 44 9.42 2.78 -9.97
C PRO A 44 10.57 2.77 -8.96
N ILE A 45 10.57 1.78 -8.05
CA ILE A 45 11.62 1.65 -7.03
C ILE A 45 12.69 0.60 -7.38
N SER A 46 12.57 -0.08 -8.52
CA SER A 46 13.40 -1.23 -8.89
C SER A 46 14.90 -0.94 -8.89
N GLU A 47 15.33 0.19 -9.43
CA GLU A 47 16.75 0.57 -9.47
C GLU A 47 17.29 0.86 -8.06
N ILE A 48 16.53 1.59 -7.25
CA ILE A 48 16.90 1.92 -5.87
C ILE A 48 16.97 0.62 -5.04
N TYR A 49 15.96 -0.25 -5.17
CA TYR A 49 15.93 -1.54 -4.51
C TYR A 49 17.18 -2.38 -4.86
N THR A 50 17.47 -2.51 -6.15
CA THR A 50 18.65 -3.25 -6.62
C THR A 50 19.94 -2.65 -6.07
N SER A 51 20.05 -1.32 -6.03
CA SER A 51 21.21 -0.63 -5.48
C SER A 51 21.41 -0.92 -3.99
N VAL A 52 20.33 -0.84 -3.20
CA VAL A 52 20.38 -1.13 -1.74
C VAL A 52 20.78 -2.59 -1.49
N VAL A 53 20.15 -3.54 -2.17
CA VAL A 53 20.46 -4.97 -2.04
C VAL A 53 21.93 -5.24 -2.40
N ASN A 54 22.43 -4.70 -3.51
CA ASN A 54 23.83 -4.84 -3.92
C ASN A 54 24.80 -4.21 -2.93
N THR A 55 24.43 -3.10 -2.30
CA THR A 55 25.25 -2.45 -1.27
C THR A 55 25.38 -3.33 -0.02
N LEU A 56 24.32 -4.02 0.36
CA LEU A 56 24.29 -4.90 1.53
C LEU A 56 24.91 -6.29 1.26
N LYS A 57 24.95 -6.73 0.01
CA LYS A 57 25.42 -8.05 -0.38
C LYS A 57 26.77 -8.47 0.22
N PRO A 58 27.80 -7.61 0.36
CA PRO A 58 29.06 -8.00 0.99
C PRO A 58 28.92 -8.36 2.48
N VAL A 59 27.87 -7.89 3.13
CA VAL A 59 27.62 -8.08 4.59
C VAL A 59 26.65 -9.22 4.84
N ILE A 60 25.58 -9.33 4.04
CA ILE A 60 24.50 -10.31 4.21
C ILE A 60 24.39 -11.30 3.04
N GLY A 61 25.32 -11.27 2.11
CA GLY A 61 25.29 -12.14 0.92
C GLY A 61 25.36 -13.61 1.26
N GLY A 62 24.66 -14.43 0.46
CA GLY A 62 24.57 -15.89 0.64
C GLY A 62 23.41 -16.33 1.54
N THR A 63 22.58 -15.41 2.02
CA THR A 63 21.29 -15.71 2.65
C THR A 63 20.18 -15.84 1.60
N GLU A 64 19.16 -16.62 1.92
CA GLU A 64 17.95 -16.70 1.11
C GLU A 64 17.13 -15.39 1.24
N PHE A 65 16.25 -15.15 0.26
CA PHE A 65 15.31 -14.03 0.30
C PHE A 65 14.35 -14.19 1.49
N ASP A 66 14.22 -13.15 2.30
CA ASP A 66 13.34 -13.13 3.48
C ASP A 66 12.71 -11.75 3.71
N ALA A 67 12.20 -11.52 4.91
CA ALA A 67 11.64 -10.24 5.33
C ALA A 67 12.61 -9.05 5.19
N THR A 68 13.91 -9.28 5.04
CA THR A 68 14.90 -8.21 4.82
C THR A 68 14.64 -7.52 3.50
N GLU A 69 14.56 -8.28 2.42
CA GLU A 69 14.32 -7.77 1.07
C GLU A 69 12.90 -7.20 0.91
N GLU A 70 11.92 -7.80 1.58
CA GLU A 70 10.55 -7.26 1.63
C GLU A 70 10.52 -5.89 2.32
N ASN A 71 11.09 -5.79 3.50
CA ASN A 71 11.11 -4.55 4.28
C ASN A 71 11.95 -3.43 3.66
N ILE A 72 12.98 -3.76 2.88
CA ILE A 72 13.74 -2.76 2.10
C ILE A 72 12.80 -2.04 1.13
N GLN A 73 11.90 -2.74 0.45
CA GLN A 73 10.99 -2.14 -0.53
C GLN A 73 10.06 -1.11 0.12
N THR A 74 9.44 -1.45 1.24
CA THR A 74 8.53 -0.55 1.95
C THR A 74 9.25 0.68 2.50
N ARG A 75 10.47 0.50 3.03
CA ARG A 75 11.29 1.61 3.52
C ARG A 75 11.78 2.53 2.41
N ILE A 76 12.14 2.01 1.23
CA ILE A 76 12.46 2.83 0.05
C ILE A 76 11.27 3.70 -0.34
N ARG A 77 10.06 3.14 -0.39
CA ARG A 77 8.84 3.92 -0.67
C ARG A 77 8.67 5.06 0.32
N THR A 78 8.89 4.80 1.59
CA THR A 78 8.79 5.83 2.65
C THR A 78 9.84 6.92 2.49
N VAL A 79 11.09 6.58 2.20
CA VAL A 79 12.14 7.57 1.94
C VAL A 79 11.74 8.53 0.82
N LEU A 80 11.21 8.00 -0.29
CA LEU A 80 10.76 8.80 -1.43
C LEU A 80 9.56 9.69 -1.06
N LEU A 81 8.58 9.15 -0.35
CA LEU A 81 7.39 9.89 0.08
C LEU A 81 7.74 11.01 1.06
N MET A 82 8.61 10.75 2.02
CA MET A 82 9.08 11.76 2.97
C MET A 82 9.92 12.85 2.29
N ALA A 83 10.71 12.50 1.29
CA ALA A 83 11.43 13.50 0.49
C ALA A 83 10.47 14.41 -0.29
N LEU A 84 9.40 13.84 -0.87
CA LEU A 84 8.35 14.61 -1.53
C LEU A 84 7.61 15.51 -0.53
N GLN A 85 7.24 14.99 0.64
CA GLN A 85 6.63 15.78 1.71
C GLN A 85 7.50 16.97 2.12
N ASN A 86 8.82 16.78 2.22
CA ASN A 86 9.74 17.87 2.56
C ASN A 86 9.86 18.94 1.46
N LYS A 87 9.49 18.63 0.23
CA LYS A 87 9.56 19.55 -0.92
C LYS A 87 8.22 20.21 -1.24
N THR A 88 7.15 19.75 -0.64
CA THR A 88 5.79 20.21 -0.91
C THR A 88 5.07 20.53 0.40
N ASP A 89 3.94 21.19 0.32
CA ASP A 89 3.08 21.45 1.50
C ASP A 89 2.12 20.28 1.80
N TYR A 90 2.31 19.12 1.17
CA TYR A 90 1.49 17.92 1.41
C TYR A 90 2.00 17.14 2.62
N ILE A 91 1.08 16.48 3.32
CA ILE A 91 1.38 15.49 4.34
C ILE A 91 1.24 14.08 3.79
N LEU A 92 2.03 13.16 4.29
CA LEU A 92 1.91 11.74 3.97
C LEU A 92 0.75 11.14 4.76
N LEU A 93 -0.21 10.53 4.03
CA LEU A 93 -1.24 9.69 4.64
C LEU A 93 -0.75 8.24 4.72
N ASN A 94 -0.89 7.66 5.91
CA ASN A 94 -0.69 6.23 6.11
C ASN A 94 -1.93 5.47 5.62
N SER A 95 -1.72 4.38 4.87
CA SER A 95 -2.80 3.57 4.30
C SER A 95 -3.03 2.23 5.01
N SER A 96 -2.28 1.94 6.08
CA SER A 96 -2.46 0.72 6.87
C SER A 96 -3.83 0.72 7.55
N ASN A 97 -4.39 -0.46 7.73
CA ASN A 97 -5.65 -0.68 8.44
C ASN A 97 -5.43 -1.33 9.82
N LYS A 98 -6.50 -1.45 10.59
CA LYS A 98 -6.47 -1.98 11.96
C LYS A 98 -6.04 -3.45 12.01
N SER A 99 -6.50 -4.28 11.07
CA SER A 99 -6.13 -5.70 11.00
C SER A 99 -4.64 -5.87 10.74
N GLU A 100 -4.09 -5.17 9.74
CA GLU A 100 -2.66 -5.20 9.42
C GLU A 100 -1.81 -4.76 10.61
N ASN A 101 -2.19 -3.65 11.27
CA ASN A 101 -1.48 -3.15 12.45
C ASN A 101 -1.53 -4.13 13.63
N ALA A 102 -2.69 -4.73 13.90
CA ALA A 102 -2.87 -5.67 15.00
C ALA A 102 -2.11 -6.99 14.79
N LEU A 103 -1.98 -7.44 13.54
CA LEU A 103 -1.26 -8.65 13.18
C LEU A 103 0.25 -8.43 13.01
N GLY A 104 0.71 -7.17 12.96
CA GLY A 104 2.09 -6.84 12.64
C GLY A 104 2.45 -7.07 11.16
N LEU A 105 1.46 -7.10 10.28
CA LEU A 105 1.65 -7.15 8.82
C LEU A 105 1.99 -5.75 8.29
N CYS A 106 3.03 -5.19 8.82
CA CYS A 106 3.51 -3.86 8.48
C CYS A 106 5.01 -3.77 8.73
N THR A 107 5.66 -2.87 8.01
CA THR A 107 7.09 -2.62 8.15
C THR A 107 7.33 -1.35 8.97
N LEU A 108 7.98 -1.49 10.13
CA LEU A 108 8.38 -0.35 10.95
C LEU A 108 9.29 0.61 10.15
N TYR A 109 8.99 1.90 10.18
CA TYR A 109 9.61 2.94 9.35
C TYR A 109 9.43 2.74 7.83
N GLY A 110 8.51 1.88 7.43
CA GLY A 110 8.05 1.67 6.08
C GLY A 110 6.60 2.14 5.93
N ASP A 111 5.70 1.23 5.63
CA ASP A 111 4.27 1.49 5.47
C ASP A 111 3.54 1.93 6.76
N THR A 112 4.20 1.83 7.92
CA THR A 112 3.70 2.45 9.17
C THR A 112 3.92 3.97 9.23
N ALA A 113 4.66 4.56 8.29
CA ALA A 113 4.95 5.99 8.28
C ALA A 113 3.76 6.80 7.76
N GLY A 114 3.57 7.98 8.31
CA GLY A 114 2.56 8.96 7.90
C GLY A 114 2.18 9.90 9.02
N ALA A 115 1.69 11.07 8.66
CA ALA A 115 1.23 12.07 9.63
C ALA A 115 -0.18 11.77 10.15
N PHE A 116 -0.97 11.03 9.37
CA PHE A 116 -2.34 10.65 9.70
C PHE A 116 -2.71 9.34 9.01
N SER A 117 -3.46 8.48 9.70
CA SER A 117 -3.94 7.19 9.19
C SER A 117 -5.47 7.20 9.10
N PRO A 118 -6.07 7.55 7.96
CA PRO A 118 -7.53 7.65 7.82
C PRO A 118 -8.25 6.30 7.90
N THR A 119 -7.52 5.20 7.78
CA THR A 119 -8.02 3.82 7.82
C THR A 119 -7.53 3.03 9.03
N GLY A 120 -6.78 3.67 9.94
CA GLY A 120 -6.11 3.01 11.06
C GLY A 120 -7.05 2.37 12.09
N ASP A 121 -8.29 2.84 12.18
CA ASP A 121 -9.33 2.29 13.08
C ASP A 121 -10.30 1.32 12.40
N LEU A 122 -10.15 1.10 11.08
CA LEU A 122 -11.01 0.18 10.31
C LEU A 122 -10.35 -1.18 10.18
N TYR A 123 -11.09 -2.23 10.43
CA TYR A 123 -10.70 -3.60 10.07
C TYR A 123 -10.68 -3.78 8.54
N LYS A 124 -9.95 -4.78 8.04
CA LYS A 124 -9.85 -5.05 6.60
C LYS A 124 -11.22 -5.31 5.97
N SER A 125 -12.07 -6.09 6.64
CA SER A 125 -13.45 -6.34 6.20
C SER A 125 -14.29 -5.07 6.14
N GLU A 126 -14.18 -4.20 7.13
CA GLU A 126 -14.88 -2.91 7.15
C GLU A 126 -14.41 -1.98 6.03
N MET A 127 -13.12 -2.02 5.67
CA MET A 127 -12.60 -1.25 4.53
C MET A 127 -13.27 -1.67 3.21
N TYR A 128 -13.50 -2.97 3.00
CA TYR A 128 -14.25 -3.45 1.84
C TYR A 128 -15.70 -2.96 1.85
N ASP A 129 -16.34 -2.91 3.01
CA ASP A 129 -17.71 -2.40 3.14
C ASP A 129 -17.78 -0.90 2.85
N VAL A 130 -16.82 -0.11 3.34
CA VAL A 130 -16.69 1.31 3.00
C VAL A 130 -16.45 1.50 1.51
N ALA A 131 -15.59 0.70 0.89
CA ALA A 131 -15.32 0.78 -0.54
C ALA A 131 -16.56 0.43 -1.38
N ARG A 132 -17.30 -0.60 -1.02
CA ARG A 132 -18.60 -0.95 -1.66
C ARG A 132 -19.66 0.14 -1.48
N TYR A 133 -19.68 0.78 -0.30
CA TYR A 133 -20.57 1.91 -0.04
C TYR A 133 -20.22 3.10 -0.96
N ILE A 134 -18.94 3.45 -1.09
CA ILE A 134 -18.47 4.51 -1.99
C ILE A 134 -18.90 4.21 -3.43
N ASN A 135 -18.69 2.99 -3.90
CA ASN A 135 -19.10 2.60 -5.25
C ASN A 135 -20.59 2.77 -5.48
N ARG A 136 -21.44 2.37 -4.52
CA ARG A 136 -22.90 2.52 -4.63
C ARG A 136 -23.38 3.97 -4.64
N THR A 137 -22.66 4.86 -3.96
CA THR A 137 -23.11 6.24 -3.72
C THR A 137 -22.45 7.28 -4.60
N GLN A 138 -21.28 6.98 -5.17
CA GLN A 138 -20.46 7.95 -5.90
C GLN A 138 -20.18 7.55 -7.36
N GLY A 139 -21.01 6.67 -7.94
CA GLY A 139 -20.89 6.33 -9.36
C GLY A 139 -19.79 5.33 -9.69
N ASN A 140 -19.46 4.43 -8.76
CA ASN A 140 -18.56 3.30 -8.96
C ASN A 140 -17.10 3.70 -9.30
N PRO A 141 -16.45 4.58 -8.53
CA PRO A 141 -15.10 5.02 -8.86
C PRO A 141 -14.02 3.97 -8.62
N ILE A 142 -14.25 3.00 -7.72
CA ILE A 142 -13.27 1.96 -7.36
C ILE A 142 -13.43 0.78 -8.32
N PRO A 143 -12.39 0.41 -9.10
CA PRO A 143 -12.43 -0.76 -9.97
C PRO A 143 -12.83 -2.03 -9.23
N GLU A 144 -13.67 -2.86 -9.84
CA GLU A 144 -14.16 -4.11 -9.23
C GLU A 144 -13.02 -5.09 -8.96
N SER A 145 -11.98 -5.09 -9.79
CA SER A 145 -10.75 -5.87 -9.59
C SER A 145 -10.12 -5.62 -8.22
N ILE A 146 -10.09 -4.37 -7.74
CA ILE A 146 -9.57 -4.03 -6.40
C ILE A 146 -10.40 -4.66 -5.28
N LEU A 147 -11.71 -4.81 -5.48
CA LEU A 147 -12.63 -5.37 -4.48
C LEU A 147 -12.68 -6.90 -4.47
N THR A 148 -12.28 -7.53 -5.57
CA THR A 148 -12.38 -8.98 -5.77
C THR A 148 -11.04 -9.69 -5.77
N LYS A 149 -9.95 -8.95 -6.02
CA LYS A 149 -8.59 -9.48 -5.99
C LYS A 149 -8.22 -9.95 -4.59
N GLU A 150 -7.55 -11.10 -4.53
CA GLU A 150 -7.03 -11.63 -3.28
C GLU A 150 -5.98 -10.67 -2.68
N PRO A 151 -6.08 -10.34 -1.38
CA PRO A 151 -5.13 -9.45 -0.72
C PRO A 151 -3.70 -9.97 -0.78
N SER A 152 -2.77 -9.05 -1.07
CA SER A 152 -1.34 -9.34 -1.11
C SER A 152 -0.53 -8.06 -0.87
N SER A 153 0.59 -8.18 -0.18
CA SER A 153 1.58 -7.10 -0.04
C SER A 153 2.46 -6.93 -1.28
N GLU A 154 2.49 -7.89 -2.20
CA GLU A 154 3.29 -7.89 -3.44
C GLU A 154 4.79 -7.57 -3.20
N LEU A 155 5.36 -8.12 -2.14
CA LEU A 155 6.77 -7.92 -1.75
C LEU A 155 7.69 -9.05 -2.23
N HIS A 156 7.12 -10.19 -2.61
CA HIS A 156 7.79 -11.28 -3.32
C HIS A 156 6.86 -11.93 -4.36
N THR A 157 7.44 -12.75 -5.23
CA THR A 157 6.70 -13.38 -6.33
C THR A 157 5.58 -14.30 -5.82
N GLY A 158 4.36 -14.04 -6.27
CA GLY A 158 3.18 -14.86 -5.98
C GLY A 158 2.66 -14.79 -4.55
N GLN A 159 3.11 -13.82 -3.76
CA GLN A 159 2.68 -13.59 -2.38
C GLN A 159 1.17 -13.37 -2.28
N LYS A 160 0.56 -13.99 -1.28
CA LYS A 160 -0.84 -13.80 -0.90
C LYS A 160 -0.96 -13.76 0.62
N ASP A 161 -1.86 -12.93 1.14
CA ASP A 161 -2.09 -12.87 2.58
C ASP A 161 -2.66 -14.21 3.09
N SER A 162 -3.41 -14.94 2.26
CA SER A 162 -3.94 -16.27 2.56
C SER A 162 -2.86 -17.37 2.72
N ASP A 163 -1.61 -17.11 2.34
CA ASP A 163 -0.51 -18.04 2.59
C ASP A 163 -0.18 -18.17 4.09
N ILE A 164 -0.49 -17.12 4.87
CA ILE A 164 -0.15 -17.03 6.29
C ILE A 164 -1.34 -16.69 7.20
N LEU A 165 -2.47 -16.29 6.64
CA LEU A 165 -3.66 -15.88 7.37
C LEU A 165 -4.90 -16.65 6.94
N PRO A 166 -5.85 -16.90 7.87
CA PRO A 166 -7.21 -17.23 7.49
C PRO A 166 -7.90 -16.04 6.82
N PRO A 167 -9.10 -16.23 6.21
CA PRO A 167 -9.86 -15.11 5.64
C PRO A 167 -10.03 -13.95 6.63
N TYR A 168 -9.97 -12.72 6.13
CA TYR A 168 -10.00 -11.53 6.99
C TYR A 168 -11.27 -11.40 7.81
N GLU A 169 -12.41 -11.93 7.37
CA GLU A 169 -13.63 -11.98 8.15
C GLU A 169 -13.46 -12.80 9.43
N VAL A 170 -12.63 -13.85 9.39
CA VAL A 170 -12.31 -14.67 10.59
C VAL A 170 -11.30 -13.94 11.46
N VAL A 171 -10.26 -13.37 10.86
CA VAL A 171 -9.23 -12.58 11.56
C VAL A 171 -9.88 -11.44 12.32
N ASP A 172 -10.68 -10.63 11.64
CA ASP A 172 -11.29 -9.43 12.20
C ASP A 172 -12.29 -9.78 13.31
N ALA A 173 -13.03 -10.90 13.17
CA ALA A 173 -13.91 -11.38 14.22
C ALA A 173 -13.18 -11.85 15.49
N ILE A 174 -11.90 -12.24 15.38
CA ILE A 174 -11.05 -12.59 16.53
C ILE A 174 -10.47 -11.33 17.18
N LEU A 175 -10.14 -10.33 16.38
CA LEU A 175 -9.54 -9.08 16.85
C LEU A 175 -10.56 -8.11 17.46
N PHE A 176 -11.85 -8.25 17.10
CA PHE A 176 -12.95 -7.44 17.62
C PHE A 176 -13.25 -7.78 19.08
#